data_37c4bd27de18073a40d2782a12a52c34
#
_entry.id   37c4bd27de18073a40d2782a12a52c34
#
_cell.length_a   1.000
_cell.length_b   1.000
_cell.length_c   1.000
_cell.angle_alpha   90.00
_cell.angle_beta   90.00
_cell.angle_gamma   90.00
#
_symmetry.space_group_name_H-M   'P 1'
#
loop_
_entity.id
_entity.type
_entity.pdbx_description
1 polymer ?
#
loop_
_entity_poly.entity_id
_entity_poly.type
_entity_poly.pdbx_seq_one_letter_code
_entity_poly.pdbx_strand_id
1 'polypeptide(L)'
;MNRPYVIIVSEVTLDGKLTLYRGASSKELMSIMTPEVYRYLHSIRAQVDAIMVGCETVRTDNPSLTVRYVEGKSPTRIIPCSTANVPLDANIFSKEAPTIIVTTERAPKERLKRIEELGAEVIIAGEDLVDFTYLLPLLQKRGIKKLMVEGGASINWEFIRLGFVDEIRLIHLPVIVGGENVPTLVGGEGFKSLKKV
;
A
#
# COMPACT_ATOMS: atom_id res chain seq x y z
N MET A 1 -21.61 -5.12 -2.27
CA MET A 1 -20.84 -3.89 -2.05
C MET A 1 -20.30 -3.42 -3.39
N ASN A 2 -20.28 -2.12 -3.66
CA ASN A 2 -19.77 -1.59 -4.94
C ASN A 2 -18.26 -1.22 -4.84
N ARG A 3 -17.50 -2.01 -4.10
CA ARG A 3 -16.06 -1.85 -3.90
C ARG A 3 -15.37 -3.21 -3.66
N PRO A 4 -14.06 -3.32 -3.87
CA PRO A 4 -13.31 -4.52 -3.51
C PRO A 4 -13.43 -4.87 -2.02
N TYR A 5 -13.28 -6.15 -1.68
CA TYR A 5 -12.98 -6.59 -0.33
C TYR A 5 -11.56 -6.14 0.03
N VAL A 6 -11.40 -5.39 1.09
CA VAL A 6 -10.14 -4.76 1.47
C VAL A 6 -9.52 -5.43 2.68
N ILE A 7 -8.29 -5.90 2.53
CA ILE A 7 -7.49 -6.51 3.59
C ILE A 7 -6.27 -5.62 3.85
N ILE A 8 -6.14 -5.07 5.04
CA ILE A 8 -4.86 -4.48 5.49
C ILE A 8 -3.96 -5.61 5.97
N VAL A 9 -2.75 -5.68 5.46
CA VAL A 9 -1.70 -6.60 5.93
C VAL A 9 -0.48 -5.78 6.30
N SER A 10 0.00 -5.91 7.52
CA SER A 10 1.17 -5.14 7.98
C SER A 10 2.04 -5.96 8.93
N GLU A 11 3.34 -5.85 8.73
CA GLU A 11 4.35 -6.28 9.69
C GLU A 11 4.50 -5.17 10.73
N VAL A 12 4.33 -5.51 12.00
CA VAL A 12 4.42 -4.58 13.11
C VAL A 12 5.25 -5.15 14.25
N THR A 13 5.99 -4.29 14.94
CA THR A 13 6.67 -4.67 16.18
C THR A 13 5.65 -4.92 17.30
N LEU A 14 6.07 -5.48 18.44
CA LEU A 14 5.18 -5.72 19.60
C LEU A 14 4.56 -4.42 20.14
N ASP A 15 5.23 -3.30 19.97
CA ASP A 15 4.73 -1.96 20.31
C ASP A 15 4.11 -1.22 19.11
N GLY A 16 3.75 -1.95 18.03
CA GLY A 16 2.95 -1.47 16.91
C GLY A 16 3.69 -0.57 15.91
N LYS A 17 5.02 -0.57 15.88
CA LYS A 17 5.81 0.25 14.95
C LYS A 17 5.98 -0.43 13.60
N LEU A 18 6.01 0.38 12.52
CA LEU A 18 6.22 -0.09 11.14
C LEU A 18 7.68 0.03 10.67
N THR A 19 8.47 0.88 11.34
CA THR A 19 9.87 1.17 11.00
C THR A 19 10.66 1.46 12.27
N LEU A 20 11.98 1.58 12.19
CA LEU A 20 12.82 1.92 13.34
C LEU A 20 12.75 3.41 13.72
N TYR A 21 12.57 4.27 12.73
CA TYR A 21 12.39 5.71 12.90
C TYR A 21 11.61 6.29 11.71
N ARG A 22 11.13 7.52 11.82
CA ARG A 22 10.38 8.17 10.75
C ARG A 22 11.27 8.37 9.50
N GLY A 23 10.80 7.86 8.36
CA GLY A 23 11.54 7.88 7.10
C GLY A 23 12.50 6.70 6.91
N ALA A 24 12.63 5.80 7.89
CA ALA A 24 13.37 4.56 7.72
C ALA A 24 12.64 3.59 6.78
N SER A 25 13.41 2.76 6.09
CA SER A 25 12.88 1.61 5.35
C SER A 25 12.34 0.55 6.32
N SER A 26 11.22 -0.07 5.96
CA SER A 26 10.68 -1.22 6.69
C SER A 26 11.53 -2.48 6.52
N LYS A 27 12.39 -2.53 5.51
CA LYS A 27 13.22 -3.70 5.18
C LYS A 27 14.11 -4.18 6.33
N GLU A 28 14.56 -3.26 7.19
CA GLU A 28 15.39 -3.62 8.33
C GLU A 28 14.59 -4.45 9.34
N LEU A 29 13.37 -4.04 9.67
CA LEU A 29 12.47 -4.85 10.51
C LEU A 29 12.06 -6.16 9.83
N MET A 30 11.80 -6.12 8.53
CA MET A 30 11.45 -7.32 7.77
C MET A 30 12.60 -8.34 7.73
N SER A 31 13.86 -7.91 7.90
CA SER A 31 15.03 -8.82 7.86
C SER A 31 15.03 -9.89 8.95
N ILE A 32 14.27 -9.68 10.04
CA ILE A 32 14.12 -10.69 11.11
C ILE A 32 13.00 -11.70 10.85
N MET A 33 12.25 -11.55 9.75
CA MET A 33 11.19 -12.50 9.38
C MET A 33 11.81 -13.84 8.93
N THR A 34 11.21 -14.94 9.38
CA THR A 34 11.61 -16.27 8.93
C THR A 34 11.09 -16.57 7.50
N PRO A 35 11.66 -17.56 6.79
CA PRO A 35 11.16 -17.98 5.48
C PRO A 35 9.66 -18.36 5.50
N GLU A 36 9.16 -18.92 6.61
CA GLU A 36 7.74 -19.28 6.80
C GLU A 36 6.86 -18.04 6.78
N VAL A 37 7.27 -16.96 7.45
CA VAL A 37 6.56 -15.69 7.51
C VAL A 37 6.54 -15.03 6.13
N TYR A 38 7.66 -15.05 5.40
CA TYR A 38 7.69 -14.60 4.01
C TYR A 38 6.75 -15.41 3.12
N ARG A 39 6.73 -16.74 3.25
CA ARG A 39 5.78 -17.60 2.51
C ARG A 39 4.33 -17.24 2.84
N TYR A 40 4.01 -16.99 4.11
CA TYR A 40 2.68 -16.57 4.53
C TYR A 40 2.29 -15.23 3.88
N LEU A 41 3.14 -14.19 3.97
CA LEU A 41 2.89 -12.89 3.34
C LEU A 41 2.63 -13.04 1.82
N HIS A 42 3.50 -13.79 1.14
CA HIS A 42 3.36 -14.01 -0.30
C HIS A 42 2.16 -14.89 -0.66
N SER A 43 1.71 -15.77 0.22
CA SER A 43 0.47 -16.53 0.02
C SER A 43 -0.76 -15.63 0.03
N ILE A 44 -0.77 -14.57 0.85
CA ILE A 44 -1.85 -13.56 0.83
C ILE A 44 -1.79 -12.77 -0.48
N ARG A 45 -0.60 -12.34 -0.92
CA ARG A 45 -0.42 -11.64 -2.21
C ARG A 45 -0.93 -12.46 -3.39
N ALA A 46 -0.73 -13.79 -3.37
CA ALA A 46 -1.20 -14.69 -4.42
C ALA A 46 -2.74 -14.88 -4.45
N GLN A 47 -3.45 -14.47 -3.39
CA GLN A 47 -4.91 -14.62 -3.25
C GLN A 47 -5.70 -13.34 -3.51
N VAL A 48 -5.04 -12.24 -3.87
CA VAL A 48 -5.68 -10.95 -4.12
C VAL A 48 -5.49 -10.51 -5.57
N ASP A 49 -6.40 -9.68 -6.07
CA ASP A 49 -6.35 -9.18 -7.43
C ASP A 49 -5.40 -7.98 -7.55
N ALA A 50 -5.28 -7.21 -6.47
CA ALA A 50 -4.43 -6.03 -6.42
C ALA A 50 -3.79 -5.83 -5.04
N ILE A 51 -2.64 -5.14 -5.04
CA ILE A 51 -1.87 -4.74 -3.87
C ILE A 51 -1.63 -3.23 -3.92
N MET A 52 -1.85 -2.55 -2.80
CA MET A 52 -1.70 -1.11 -2.69
C MET A 52 -0.67 -0.73 -1.62
N VAL A 53 0.25 0.17 -1.99
CA VAL A 53 1.15 0.87 -1.05
C VAL A 53 1.21 2.35 -1.41
N GLY A 54 1.39 3.21 -0.42
CA GLY A 54 1.59 4.63 -0.65
C GLY A 54 2.92 4.93 -1.37
N CYS A 55 2.98 6.04 -2.11
CA CYS A 55 4.19 6.41 -2.86
C CYS A 55 5.41 6.69 -1.97
N GLU A 56 5.23 7.03 -0.70
CA GLU A 56 6.36 7.14 0.25
C GLU A 56 7.03 5.79 0.44
N THR A 57 6.27 4.71 0.61
CA THR A 57 6.79 3.34 0.69
C THR A 57 7.56 2.97 -0.59
N VAL A 58 7.10 3.42 -1.75
CA VAL A 58 7.86 3.20 -3.00
C VAL A 58 9.19 3.94 -2.98
N ARG A 59 9.22 5.17 -2.47
CA ARG A 59 10.46 5.97 -2.38
C ARG A 59 11.46 5.43 -1.38
N THR A 60 11.00 4.95 -0.22
CA THR A 60 11.87 4.48 0.87
C THR A 60 12.31 3.03 0.70
N ASP A 61 11.39 2.16 0.26
CA ASP A 61 11.61 0.73 0.26
C ASP A 61 11.85 0.13 -1.13
N ASN A 62 11.48 0.86 -2.19
CA ASN A 62 11.53 0.36 -3.57
C ASN A 62 11.05 -1.10 -3.68
N PRO A 63 9.79 -1.41 -3.27
CA PRO A 63 9.29 -2.76 -3.22
C PRO A 63 8.92 -3.27 -4.62
N SER A 64 9.09 -4.58 -4.86
CA SER A 64 8.62 -5.22 -6.11
C SER A 64 7.12 -5.52 -6.09
N LEU A 65 6.52 -5.75 -4.92
CA LEU A 65 5.09 -6.07 -4.73
C LEU A 65 4.63 -7.29 -5.56
N THR A 66 5.49 -8.28 -5.69
CA THR A 66 5.26 -9.49 -6.47
C THR A 66 5.16 -10.73 -5.58
N VAL A 67 4.65 -11.83 -6.14
CA VAL A 67 4.68 -13.17 -5.53
C VAL A 67 5.99 -13.85 -5.89
N ARG A 68 6.76 -14.32 -4.88
CA ARG A 68 8.09 -14.95 -5.07
C ARG A 68 8.31 -16.25 -4.29
N TYR A 69 7.76 -16.36 -3.09
CA TYR A 69 8.04 -17.48 -2.17
C TYR A 69 7.02 -18.61 -2.22
N VAL A 70 5.99 -18.46 -3.03
CA VAL A 70 4.92 -19.44 -3.27
C VAL A 70 4.53 -19.41 -4.73
N GLU A 71 3.85 -20.42 -5.20
CA GLU A 71 3.19 -20.41 -6.52
C GLU A 71 2.00 -19.44 -6.52
N GLY A 72 1.81 -18.72 -7.61
CA GLY A 72 0.69 -17.81 -7.77
C GLY A 72 1.00 -16.65 -8.70
N LYS A 73 -0.04 -15.95 -9.12
CA LYS A 73 0.06 -14.75 -9.96
C LYS A 73 0.34 -13.53 -9.10
N SER A 74 1.27 -12.68 -9.54
CA SER A 74 1.49 -11.38 -8.91
C SER A 74 0.27 -10.48 -9.10
N PRO A 75 -0.22 -9.80 -8.04
CA PRO A 75 -1.35 -8.89 -8.10
C PRO A 75 -1.01 -7.60 -8.87
N THR A 76 -2.03 -6.91 -9.37
CA THR A 76 -1.88 -5.55 -9.91
C THR A 76 -1.41 -4.60 -8.81
N ARG A 77 -0.34 -3.86 -9.06
CA ARG A 77 0.19 -2.86 -8.14
C ARG A 77 -0.61 -1.57 -8.26
N ILE A 78 -1.07 -1.02 -7.15
CA ILE A 78 -1.80 0.25 -7.10
C ILE A 78 -1.04 1.20 -6.20
N ILE A 79 -0.59 2.33 -6.75
CA ILE A 79 0.26 3.28 -6.06
C ILE A 79 -0.43 4.64 -6.01
N PRO A 80 -1.16 4.97 -4.93
CA PRO A 80 -1.69 6.32 -4.72
C PRO A 80 -0.54 7.32 -4.47
N CYS A 81 -0.50 8.36 -5.28
CA CYS A 81 0.50 9.41 -5.23
C CYS A 81 -0.04 10.71 -5.84
N SER A 82 -0.56 11.63 -5.03
CA SER A 82 -1.27 12.83 -5.49
C SER A 82 -0.52 13.68 -6.53
N THR A 83 0.80 13.69 -6.50
CA THR A 83 1.64 14.44 -7.45
C THR A 83 2.37 13.54 -8.45
N ALA A 84 2.04 12.25 -8.48
CA ALA A 84 2.74 11.23 -9.28
C ALA A 84 4.28 11.21 -9.07
N ASN A 85 4.77 11.70 -7.92
CA ASN A 85 6.20 11.78 -7.62
C ASN A 85 6.73 10.42 -7.10
N VAL A 86 6.83 9.44 -8.00
CA VAL A 86 7.46 8.14 -7.78
C VAL A 86 8.78 8.06 -8.55
N PRO A 87 9.84 7.40 -8.04
CA PRO A 87 11.07 7.20 -8.82
C PRO A 87 10.76 6.43 -10.11
N LEU A 88 11.26 6.92 -11.26
CA LEU A 88 10.96 6.29 -12.56
C LEU A 88 11.75 5.00 -12.80
N ASP A 89 12.76 4.73 -11.99
CA ASP A 89 13.56 3.51 -11.95
C ASP A 89 13.09 2.52 -10.88
N ALA A 90 11.94 2.79 -10.24
CA ALA A 90 11.41 1.94 -9.18
C ALA A 90 10.99 0.56 -9.69
N ASN A 91 11.16 -0.46 -8.84
CA ASN A 91 10.81 -1.87 -9.13
C ASN A 91 9.33 -2.08 -9.48
N ILE A 92 8.45 -1.16 -9.09
CA ILE A 92 7.04 -1.20 -9.46
C ILE A 92 6.80 -1.11 -10.97
N PHE A 93 7.75 -0.60 -11.76
CA PHE A 93 7.65 -0.53 -13.22
C PHE A 93 8.20 -1.78 -13.93
N SER A 94 8.66 -2.80 -13.18
CA SER A 94 9.05 -4.08 -13.78
C SER A 94 7.86 -4.77 -14.45
N LYS A 95 8.14 -5.54 -15.51
CA LYS A 95 7.12 -6.28 -16.28
C LYS A 95 6.52 -7.50 -15.53
N GLU A 96 6.95 -7.75 -14.28
CA GLU A 96 6.48 -8.90 -13.49
C GLU A 96 5.02 -8.80 -13.04
N ALA A 97 4.44 -7.60 -13.00
CA ALA A 97 3.03 -7.37 -12.71
C ALA A 97 2.57 -6.03 -13.31
N PRO A 98 1.26 -5.87 -13.61
CA PRO A 98 0.70 -4.58 -14.02
C PRO A 98 0.84 -3.54 -12.91
N THR A 99 0.99 -2.25 -13.28
CA THR A 99 1.07 -1.15 -12.33
C THR A 99 0.08 -0.04 -12.70
N ILE A 100 -0.63 0.44 -11.71
CA ILE A 100 -1.54 1.59 -11.80
C ILE A 100 -1.03 2.66 -10.84
N ILE A 101 -0.68 3.81 -11.37
CA ILE A 101 -0.40 5.02 -10.57
C ILE A 101 -1.71 5.78 -10.43
N VAL A 102 -2.17 5.95 -9.20
CA VAL A 102 -3.37 6.74 -8.92
C VAL A 102 -2.93 8.12 -8.44
N THR A 103 -3.33 9.14 -9.15
CA THR A 103 -2.89 10.51 -8.91
C THR A 103 -4.06 11.50 -8.92
N THR A 104 -3.77 12.79 -8.85
CA THR A 104 -4.74 13.86 -8.86
C THR A 104 -4.47 14.86 -10.01
N GLU A 105 -5.33 15.83 -10.19
CA GLU A 105 -5.16 16.88 -11.20
C GLU A 105 -3.90 17.73 -11.00
N ARG A 106 -3.29 17.68 -9.79
CA ARG A 106 -2.02 18.37 -9.47
C ARG A 106 -0.79 17.73 -10.13
N ALA A 107 -0.91 16.52 -10.64
CA ALA A 107 0.25 15.83 -11.22
C ALA A 107 0.68 16.49 -12.54
N PRO A 108 1.98 16.80 -12.71
CA PRO A 108 2.47 17.39 -13.93
C PRO A 108 2.26 16.45 -15.13
N LYS A 109 1.66 16.96 -16.23
CA LYS A 109 1.35 16.18 -17.43
C LYS A 109 2.57 15.45 -18.02
N GLU A 110 3.72 16.13 -18.03
CA GLU A 110 4.97 15.54 -18.49
C GLU A 110 5.38 14.32 -17.64
N ARG A 111 5.11 14.39 -16.33
CA ARG A 111 5.37 13.29 -15.42
C ARG A 111 4.48 12.09 -15.71
N LEU A 112 3.20 12.34 -15.97
CA LEU A 112 2.23 11.29 -16.31
C LEU A 112 2.64 10.58 -17.60
N LYS A 113 3.01 11.32 -18.63
CA LYS A 113 3.49 10.76 -19.89
C LYS A 113 4.69 9.83 -19.69
N ARG A 114 5.69 10.24 -18.90
CA ARG A 114 6.85 9.38 -18.59
C ARG A 114 6.47 8.10 -17.85
N ILE A 115 5.50 8.16 -16.95
CA ILE A 115 4.98 6.99 -16.24
C ILE A 115 4.29 6.03 -17.21
N GLU A 116 3.49 6.55 -18.15
CA GLU A 116 2.83 5.75 -19.19
C GLU A 116 3.83 5.12 -20.16
N GLU A 117 4.91 5.83 -20.52
CA GLU A 117 6.03 5.30 -21.31
C GLU A 117 6.73 4.11 -20.65
N LEU A 118 6.72 4.03 -19.32
CA LEU A 118 7.20 2.87 -18.54
C LEU A 118 6.22 1.69 -18.52
N GLY A 119 5.04 1.83 -19.16
CA GLY A 119 4.02 0.80 -19.24
C GLY A 119 3.05 0.74 -18.05
N ALA A 120 3.06 1.74 -17.18
CA ALA A 120 2.08 1.84 -16.11
C ALA A 120 0.83 2.58 -16.58
N GLU A 121 -0.33 2.18 -16.08
CA GLU A 121 -1.57 2.92 -16.26
C GLU A 121 -1.63 4.09 -15.29
N VAL A 122 -2.21 5.23 -15.71
CA VAL A 122 -2.46 6.39 -14.85
C VAL A 122 -3.95 6.56 -14.66
N ILE A 123 -4.39 6.69 -13.41
CA ILE A 123 -5.76 7.05 -13.03
C ILE A 123 -5.73 8.38 -12.28
N ILE A 124 -6.48 9.37 -12.77
CA ILE A 124 -6.71 10.61 -12.03
C ILE A 124 -7.95 10.41 -11.16
N ALA A 125 -7.77 10.52 -9.85
CA ALA A 125 -8.82 10.31 -8.86
C ALA A 125 -8.74 11.39 -7.76
N GLY A 126 -9.33 12.54 -8.01
CA GLY A 126 -9.37 13.69 -7.11
C GLY A 126 -8.58 14.90 -7.61
N GLU A 127 -8.79 16.03 -6.98
CA GLU A 127 -8.16 17.31 -7.33
C GLU A 127 -6.81 17.47 -6.61
N ASP A 128 -6.82 17.52 -5.27
CA ASP A 128 -5.63 17.73 -4.43
C ASP A 128 -5.10 16.45 -3.78
N LEU A 129 -5.98 15.60 -3.32
CA LEU A 129 -5.69 14.31 -2.69
C LEU A 129 -6.43 13.20 -3.43
N VAL A 130 -5.85 12.00 -3.39
CA VAL A 130 -6.50 10.83 -3.99
C VAL A 130 -7.82 10.56 -3.27
N ASP A 131 -8.92 10.56 -4.04
CA ASP A 131 -10.25 10.21 -3.56
C ASP A 131 -10.50 8.71 -3.65
N PHE A 132 -10.38 8.03 -2.51
CA PHE A 132 -10.63 6.59 -2.42
C PHE A 132 -12.12 6.24 -2.55
N THR A 133 -13.04 7.19 -2.32
CA THR A 133 -14.48 6.97 -2.48
C THR A 133 -14.85 6.85 -3.97
N TYR A 134 -14.13 7.56 -4.82
CA TYR A 134 -14.21 7.44 -6.27
C TYR A 134 -13.40 6.23 -6.80
N LEU A 135 -12.19 6.03 -6.27
CA LEU A 135 -11.27 5.01 -6.77
C LEU A 135 -11.79 3.59 -6.57
N LEU A 136 -12.26 3.23 -5.37
CA LEU A 136 -12.61 1.84 -5.06
C LEU A 136 -13.74 1.28 -5.94
N PRO A 137 -14.86 2.02 -6.20
CA PRO A 137 -15.86 1.57 -7.17
C PRO A 137 -15.31 1.40 -8.59
N LEU A 138 -14.36 2.25 -9.00
CA LEU A 138 -13.72 2.15 -10.31
C LEU A 138 -12.87 0.86 -10.39
N LEU A 139 -12.09 0.54 -9.36
CA LEU A 139 -11.31 -0.70 -9.28
C LEU A 139 -12.20 -1.94 -9.33
N GLN A 140 -13.33 -1.92 -8.62
CA GLN A 140 -14.32 -2.99 -8.68
C GLN A 140 -14.87 -3.22 -10.09
N LYS A 141 -15.24 -2.14 -10.80
CA LYS A 141 -15.69 -2.22 -12.20
C LYS A 141 -14.63 -2.78 -13.15
N ARG A 142 -13.35 -2.64 -12.82
CA ARG A 142 -12.21 -3.19 -13.56
C ARG A 142 -11.89 -4.65 -13.18
N GLY A 143 -12.73 -5.28 -12.37
CA GLY A 143 -12.59 -6.69 -11.99
C GLY A 143 -11.70 -6.94 -10.78
N ILE A 144 -11.22 -5.89 -10.08
CA ILE A 144 -10.48 -6.03 -8.83
C ILE A 144 -11.51 -6.27 -7.72
N LYS A 145 -11.60 -7.50 -7.25
CA LYS A 145 -12.56 -7.95 -6.23
C LYS A 145 -11.94 -7.99 -4.83
N LYS A 146 -10.63 -8.25 -4.73
CA LYS A 146 -9.87 -8.27 -3.48
C LYS A 146 -8.67 -7.36 -3.60
N LEU A 147 -8.55 -6.43 -2.67
CA LEU A 147 -7.46 -5.47 -2.56
C LEU A 147 -6.71 -5.68 -1.25
N MET A 148 -5.42 -5.97 -1.34
CA MET A 148 -4.50 -5.97 -0.20
C MET A 148 -3.88 -4.58 -0.05
N VAL A 149 -3.94 -4.00 1.13
CA VAL A 149 -3.26 -2.74 1.49
C VAL A 149 -2.09 -3.07 2.40
N GLU A 150 -0.87 -2.86 1.92
CA GLU A 150 0.36 -3.03 2.72
C GLU A 150 0.87 -1.71 3.30
N GLY A 151 0.03 -0.71 3.33
CA GLY A 151 0.29 0.57 4.01
C GLY A 151 0.96 1.62 3.10
N GLY A 152 1.76 2.61 3.62
CA GLY A 152 2.05 2.86 5.06
C GLY A 152 0.91 3.43 5.91
N ALA A 153 1.32 3.94 7.06
CA ALA A 153 0.41 4.42 8.11
C ALA A 153 -0.67 5.40 7.63
N SER A 154 -0.34 6.31 6.71
CA SER A 154 -1.30 7.29 6.17
C SER A 154 -2.36 6.64 5.28
N ILE A 155 -1.99 5.65 4.46
CA ILE A 155 -2.95 4.90 3.64
C ILE A 155 -3.86 4.07 4.53
N ASN A 156 -3.32 3.39 5.54
CA ASN A 156 -4.11 2.63 6.50
C ASN A 156 -5.13 3.53 7.20
N TRP A 157 -4.73 4.75 7.60
CA TRP A 157 -5.65 5.73 8.20
C TRP A 157 -6.80 6.12 7.26
N GLU A 158 -6.49 6.42 6.00
CA GLU A 158 -7.51 6.78 5.02
C GLU A 158 -8.57 5.68 4.86
N PHE A 159 -8.12 4.44 4.75
CA PHE A 159 -9.04 3.30 4.60
C PHE A 159 -9.87 3.05 5.86
N ILE A 160 -9.25 3.16 7.05
CA ILE A 160 -9.94 2.96 8.33
C ILE A 160 -10.95 4.08 8.59
N ARG A 161 -10.56 5.36 8.44
CA ARG A 161 -11.46 6.48 8.69
C ARG A 161 -12.66 6.54 7.74
N LEU A 162 -12.50 6.01 6.51
CA LEU A 162 -13.57 5.92 5.51
C LEU A 162 -14.42 4.65 5.63
N GLY A 163 -14.12 3.75 6.57
CA GLY A 163 -14.86 2.50 6.77
C GLY A 163 -14.71 1.51 5.61
N PHE A 164 -13.57 1.52 4.93
CA PHE A 164 -13.33 0.65 3.77
C PHE A 164 -12.64 -0.66 4.09
N VAL A 165 -12.23 -0.89 5.33
CA VAL A 165 -11.49 -2.08 5.74
C VAL A 165 -12.45 -3.20 6.11
N ASP A 166 -12.29 -4.37 5.51
CA ASP A 166 -13.06 -5.58 5.81
C ASP A 166 -12.29 -6.53 6.73
N GLU A 167 -10.95 -6.51 6.63
CA GLU A 167 -10.08 -7.42 7.39
C GLU A 167 -8.73 -6.77 7.68
N ILE A 168 -8.15 -7.06 8.85
CA ILE A 168 -6.79 -6.67 9.22
C ILE A 168 -6.00 -7.92 9.62
N ARG A 169 -4.85 -8.15 9.00
CA ARG A 169 -3.90 -9.20 9.34
C ARG A 169 -2.58 -8.58 9.79
N LEU A 170 -2.20 -8.82 11.03
CA LEU A 170 -0.95 -8.34 11.58
C LEU A 170 0.06 -9.48 11.71
N ILE A 171 1.26 -9.23 11.20
CA ILE A 171 2.43 -10.09 11.41
C ILE A 171 3.25 -9.42 12.51
N HIS A 172 3.19 -9.96 13.71
CA HIS A 172 3.94 -9.43 14.84
C HIS A 172 5.40 -9.87 14.79
N LEU A 173 6.29 -8.87 14.73
CA LEU A 173 7.73 -9.06 14.83
C LEU A 173 8.14 -9.06 16.30
N PRO A 174 8.96 -10.00 16.78
CA PRO A 174 9.27 -10.18 18.20
C PRO A 174 10.31 -9.18 18.72
N VAL A 175 10.08 -7.89 18.44
CA VAL A 175 10.94 -6.76 18.83
C VAL A 175 10.11 -5.59 19.33
N ILE A 176 10.72 -4.73 20.13
CA ILE A 176 10.19 -3.46 20.60
C ILE A 176 11.14 -2.37 20.11
N VAL A 177 10.59 -1.34 19.47
CA VAL A 177 11.37 -0.22 18.92
C VAL A 177 11.24 1.03 19.78
N GLY A 178 10.06 1.33 20.32
CA GLY A 178 9.79 2.56 21.04
C GLY A 178 9.71 3.78 20.12
N GLY A 179 9.97 4.97 20.71
CA GLY A 179 9.97 6.24 20.00
C GLY A 179 8.57 6.81 19.75
N GLU A 180 8.35 8.06 20.19
CA GLU A 180 7.05 8.74 20.09
C GLU A 180 6.64 9.02 18.65
N ASN A 181 7.59 9.46 17.82
CA ASN A 181 7.36 9.89 16.43
C ASN A 181 7.59 8.79 15.38
N VAL A 182 7.78 7.54 15.81
CA VAL A 182 7.95 6.41 14.90
C VAL A 182 6.60 5.97 14.34
N PRO A 183 6.45 5.80 13.02
CA PRO A 183 5.19 5.40 12.41
C PRO A 183 4.64 4.11 13.02
N THR A 184 3.37 4.13 13.37
CA THR A 184 2.59 2.97 13.83
C THR A 184 1.70 2.43 12.72
N LEU A 185 1.01 1.32 12.97
CA LEU A 185 0.07 0.71 12.02
C LEU A 185 -0.87 1.74 11.35
N VAL A 186 -1.35 2.71 12.13
CA VAL A 186 -2.29 3.73 11.68
C VAL A 186 -1.75 5.11 12.02
N GLY A 187 -1.62 5.97 11.01
CA GLY A 187 -1.25 7.38 11.16
C GLY A 187 -2.48 8.29 11.27
N GLY A 188 -2.32 9.54 10.79
CA GLY A 188 -3.41 10.52 10.71
C GLY A 188 -3.78 11.15 12.05
N GLU A 189 -4.97 11.79 12.08
CA GLU A 189 -5.44 12.55 13.25
C GLU A 189 -6.05 11.69 14.35
N GLY A 190 -6.35 10.43 14.06
CA GLY A 190 -7.04 9.53 14.96
C GLY A 190 -8.52 9.88 15.18
N PHE A 191 -9.26 8.95 15.78
CA PHE A 191 -10.65 9.18 16.17
C PHE A 191 -10.70 9.88 17.54
N LYS A 192 -11.48 10.95 17.66
CA LYS A 192 -11.67 11.70 18.91
C LYS A 192 -12.80 11.12 19.80
N SER A 193 -13.50 10.07 19.34
CA SER A 193 -14.61 9.46 20.05
C SER A 193 -14.80 8.01 19.59
N LEU A 194 -15.05 7.10 20.53
CA LEU A 194 -15.38 5.69 20.25
C LEU A 194 -16.64 5.51 19.39
N LYS A 195 -17.52 6.52 19.32
CA LYS A 195 -18.70 6.49 18.45
C LYS A 195 -18.36 6.60 16.96
N LYS A 196 -17.11 6.92 16.63
CA LYS A 196 -16.62 7.07 15.25
C LYS A 196 -15.63 6.00 14.83
N VAL A 197 -15.33 5.06 15.76
CA VAL A 197 -14.44 3.92 15.52
C VAL A 197 -15.22 2.76 14.90
#